data_394ffa8fd7cf2f3df70a65bf6c4b0086
#
_entry.id   394ffa8fd7cf2f3df70a65bf6c4b0086
#
_cell.length_a   1.000
_cell.length_b   1.000
_cell.length_c   1.000
_cell.angle_alpha   90.00
_cell.angle_beta   90.00
_cell.angle_gamma   90.00
#
_symmetry.space_group_name_H-M   'P 1'
#
loop_
_entity.id
_entity.type
_entity.pdbx_description
1 polymer ?
#
loop_
_entity_poly.entity_id
_entity_poly.type
_entity_poly.pdbx_seq_one_letter_code
_entity_poly.pdbx_strand_id
1 'polypeptide(L)'
;NVYSDENRGIHLDSMKDCVAQSITDQLEAHLAMGGDLSSIEYDTPKCPVITDMLELQIRPGPAGLLFQPVFPASDPTRLVAFATTSIHWQEVLRAVVPDYVSGLSCVVSTATSSYTYEIRNGQPELVGFGDQHKFEFEDMQRSVILNNIETGTGTSAVYTLSVFPTSKWRGMEKGCACKDTLLF
;
A
#
# COMPACT_ATOMS: atom_id res chain seq x y z
N ASN A 1 12.47 -14.21 14.35
CA ASN A 1 13.14 -13.06 13.76
C ASN A 1 12.53 -12.77 12.38
N VAL A 2 11.48 -11.96 12.35
CA VAL A 2 10.68 -11.68 11.15
C VAL A 2 11.45 -10.82 10.09
N TYR A 3 12.64 -10.42 10.43
CA TYR A 3 13.59 -9.76 9.54
C TYR A 3 14.73 -10.70 9.17
N SER A 4 14.46 -11.69 8.32
CA SER A 4 15.57 -12.29 7.60
C SER A 4 16.16 -11.22 6.67
N ASP A 5 17.48 -11.07 6.67
CA ASP A 5 18.17 -10.15 5.75
C ASP A 5 17.86 -10.46 4.27
N GLU A 6 17.45 -11.68 3.96
CA GLU A 6 17.00 -12.13 2.64
C GLU A 6 15.78 -11.37 2.11
N ASN A 7 14.74 -11.15 2.92
CA ASN A 7 13.54 -10.44 2.45
C ASN A 7 13.79 -8.96 2.16
N ARG A 8 14.70 -8.32 2.90
CA ARG A 8 15.12 -6.94 2.59
C ARG A 8 15.92 -6.89 1.30
N GLY A 9 16.82 -7.86 1.08
CA GLY A 9 17.63 -7.94 -0.12
C GLY A 9 16.77 -7.94 -1.38
N ILE A 10 15.74 -8.78 -1.44
CA ILE A 10 14.84 -8.90 -2.59
C ILE A 10 14.18 -7.55 -2.96
N HIS A 11 13.67 -6.81 -1.98
CA HIS A 11 13.02 -5.52 -2.23
C HIS A 11 14.00 -4.43 -2.65
N LEU A 12 15.20 -4.43 -2.08
CA LEU A 12 16.26 -3.48 -2.45
C LEU A 12 16.83 -3.77 -3.84
N ASP A 13 17.00 -5.04 -4.19
CA ASP A 13 17.47 -5.43 -5.51
C ASP A 13 16.41 -5.12 -6.57
N SER A 14 15.16 -5.40 -6.32
CA SER A 14 14.05 -4.98 -7.19
C SER A 14 13.99 -3.47 -7.41
N MET A 15 14.22 -2.67 -6.38
CA MET A 15 14.29 -1.22 -6.52
C MET A 15 15.49 -0.78 -7.38
N LYS A 16 16.67 -1.41 -7.22
CA LYS A 16 17.84 -1.15 -8.07
C LYS A 16 17.56 -1.51 -9.53
N ASP A 17 16.93 -2.66 -9.77
CA ASP A 17 16.57 -3.11 -11.12
C ASP A 17 15.57 -2.13 -11.77
N CYS A 18 14.56 -1.67 -11.02
CA CYS A 18 13.63 -0.64 -11.48
C CYS A 18 14.37 0.66 -11.84
N VAL A 19 15.29 1.12 -11.00
CA VAL A 19 16.09 2.32 -11.27
C VAL A 19 16.93 2.15 -12.54
N ALA A 20 17.62 1.03 -12.69
CA ALA A 20 18.42 0.73 -13.86
C ALA A 20 17.57 0.68 -15.15
N GLN A 21 16.40 0.03 -15.08
CA GLN A 21 15.46 -0.04 -16.20
C GLN A 21 14.94 1.34 -16.57
N SER A 22 14.52 2.15 -15.59
CA SER A 22 14.03 3.51 -15.84
C SER A 22 15.06 4.41 -16.52
N ILE A 23 16.35 4.30 -16.15
CA ILE A 23 17.44 5.03 -16.80
C ILE A 23 17.65 4.54 -18.25
N THR A 24 17.58 3.22 -18.45
CA THR A 24 17.71 2.62 -19.79
C THR A 24 16.57 3.07 -20.70
N ASP A 25 15.33 3.04 -20.21
CA ASP A 25 14.13 3.44 -20.96
C ASP A 25 14.21 4.93 -21.40
N GLN A 26 14.70 5.79 -20.50
CA GLN A 26 14.89 7.22 -20.80
C GLN A 26 15.98 7.42 -21.89
N LEU A 27 17.07 6.67 -21.81
CA LEU A 27 18.14 6.70 -22.80
C LEU A 27 17.63 6.24 -24.17
N GLU A 28 16.93 5.11 -24.21
CA GLU A 28 16.37 4.56 -25.45
C GLU A 28 15.35 5.51 -26.09
N ALA A 29 14.46 6.11 -25.28
CA ALA A 29 13.49 7.09 -25.74
C ALA A 29 14.18 8.34 -26.34
N HIS A 30 15.25 8.84 -25.69
CA HIS A 30 16.02 9.98 -26.17
C HIS A 30 16.69 9.69 -27.52
N LEU A 31 17.32 8.54 -27.66
CA LEU A 31 17.97 8.11 -28.90
C LEU A 31 16.95 7.88 -30.03
N ALA A 32 15.79 7.30 -29.73
CA ALA A 32 14.72 7.10 -30.71
C ALA A 32 14.18 8.42 -31.30
N MET A 33 14.25 9.51 -30.52
CA MET A 33 13.91 10.87 -30.99
C MET A 33 15.05 11.56 -31.72
N GLY A 34 16.17 10.90 -31.97
CA GLY A 34 17.34 11.44 -32.65
C GLY A 34 18.22 12.33 -31.75
N GLY A 35 18.08 12.20 -30.43
CA GLY A 35 18.92 12.92 -29.46
C GLY A 35 20.35 12.42 -29.43
N ASP A 36 21.29 13.28 -29.03
CA ASP A 36 22.69 12.95 -28.81
C ASP A 36 22.91 12.60 -27.34
N LEU A 37 23.79 11.61 -27.06
CA LEU A 37 24.19 11.19 -25.73
C LEU A 37 24.68 12.33 -24.83
N SER A 38 25.28 13.38 -25.42
CA SER A 38 25.76 14.55 -24.68
C SER A 38 24.67 15.51 -24.24
N SER A 39 23.46 15.38 -24.76
CA SER A 39 22.32 16.27 -24.51
C SER A 39 21.20 15.66 -23.69
N ILE A 40 21.37 14.42 -23.21
CA ILE A 40 20.34 13.76 -22.42
C ILE A 40 20.24 14.35 -21.01
N GLU A 41 19.04 14.75 -20.64
CA GLU A 41 18.66 15.09 -19.27
C GLU A 41 17.79 13.96 -18.70
N TYR A 42 18.25 13.34 -17.61
CA TYR A 42 17.53 12.25 -16.96
C TYR A 42 16.56 12.78 -15.91
N ASP A 43 15.34 12.31 -15.99
CA ASP A 43 14.39 12.45 -14.89
C ASP A 43 14.71 11.48 -13.75
N THR A 44 14.46 11.92 -12.52
CA THR A 44 14.66 11.07 -11.33
C THR A 44 13.73 9.84 -11.38
N PRO A 45 14.28 8.62 -11.36
CA PRO A 45 13.48 7.39 -11.40
C PRO A 45 12.49 7.30 -10.23
N LYS A 46 11.22 7.00 -10.54
CA LYS A 46 10.16 6.81 -9.55
C LYS A 46 9.98 5.31 -9.30
N CYS A 47 10.79 4.76 -8.42
CA CYS A 47 10.85 3.32 -8.12
C CYS A 47 10.58 3.02 -6.63
N PRO A 48 9.45 3.46 -6.05
CA PRO A 48 9.10 3.06 -4.70
C PRO A 48 8.74 1.58 -4.68
N VAL A 49 9.11 0.89 -3.60
CA VAL A 49 8.74 -0.51 -3.36
C VAL A 49 8.10 -0.62 -1.99
N ILE A 50 6.96 -1.27 -1.91
CA ILE A 50 6.30 -1.60 -0.66
C ILE A 50 6.36 -3.11 -0.41
N THR A 51 6.73 -3.50 0.81
CA THR A 51 6.76 -4.92 1.21
C THR A 51 5.36 -5.47 1.43
N ASP A 52 5.25 -6.79 1.49
CA ASP A 52 4.09 -7.44 2.09
C ASP A 52 3.91 -7.08 3.56
N MET A 53 2.76 -7.44 4.14
CA MET A 53 2.48 -7.16 5.55
C MET A 53 3.42 -7.93 6.47
N LEU A 54 3.95 -7.22 7.46
CA LEU A 54 4.88 -7.71 8.47
C LEU A 54 4.40 -7.28 9.85
N GLU A 55 4.77 -8.06 10.87
CA GLU A 55 4.68 -7.61 12.25
C GLU A 55 6.02 -7.00 12.69
N LEU A 56 6.02 -5.71 13.01
CA LEU A 56 7.20 -4.99 13.44
C LEU A 56 7.38 -5.14 14.95
N GLN A 57 8.59 -5.51 15.40
CA GLN A 57 8.89 -5.63 16.85
C GLN A 57 8.79 -4.31 17.61
N ILE A 58 9.00 -3.19 16.92
CA ILE A 58 9.02 -1.85 17.54
C ILE A 58 7.60 -1.38 17.87
N ARG A 59 6.61 -1.80 17.09
CA ARG A 59 5.21 -1.44 17.26
C ARG A 59 4.34 -2.62 16.86
N PRO A 60 3.54 -3.18 17.78
CA PRO A 60 2.70 -4.33 17.48
C PRO A 60 1.64 -3.97 16.43
N GLY A 61 1.30 -4.96 15.61
CA GLY A 61 0.30 -4.88 14.56
C GLY A 61 0.89 -4.92 13.15
N PRO A 62 0.05 -5.24 12.16
CA PRO A 62 0.48 -5.38 10.77
C PRO A 62 0.89 -4.04 10.16
N ALA A 63 2.03 -4.06 9.51
CA ALA A 63 2.61 -2.91 8.82
C ALA A 63 3.23 -3.32 7.49
N GLY A 64 3.32 -2.39 6.55
CA GLY A 64 4.17 -2.49 5.37
C GLY A 64 5.40 -1.61 5.52
N LEU A 65 6.50 -1.95 4.86
CA LEU A 65 7.65 -1.06 4.71
C LEU A 65 7.65 -0.49 3.30
N LEU A 66 7.66 0.83 3.21
CA LEU A 66 7.85 1.54 1.95
C LEU A 66 9.31 1.97 1.83
N PHE A 67 9.94 1.56 0.75
CA PHE A 67 11.28 1.98 0.36
C PHE A 67 11.18 2.98 -0.78
N GLN A 68 11.92 4.07 -0.68
CA GLN A 68 12.02 5.12 -1.69
C GLN A 68 13.50 5.34 -2.04
N PRO A 69 13.89 5.25 -3.33
CA PRO A 69 15.26 5.54 -3.73
C PRO A 69 15.58 7.02 -3.55
N VAL A 70 16.83 7.31 -3.18
CA VAL A 70 17.35 8.67 -2.97
C VAL A 70 18.51 8.92 -3.93
N PHE A 71 18.42 10.03 -4.67
CA PHE A 71 19.38 10.45 -5.66
C PHE A 71 19.97 11.83 -5.30
N PRO A 72 21.24 12.12 -5.64
CA PRO A 72 21.75 13.48 -5.55
C PRO A 72 21.03 14.40 -6.54
N ALA A 73 20.82 15.65 -6.17
CA ALA A 73 20.22 16.63 -7.08
C ALA A 73 21.06 16.89 -8.34
N SER A 74 22.38 16.64 -8.26
CA SER A 74 23.33 16.83 -9.37
C SER A 74 23.41 15.63 -10.31
N ASP A 75 22.88 14.46 -9.92
CA ASP A 75 22.99 13.23 -10.71
C ASP A 75 21.81 12.30 -10.38
N PRO A 76 20.69 12.40 -11.11
CA PRO A 76 19.51 11.58 -10.88
C PRO A 76 19.68 10.12 -11.31
N THR A 77 20.81 9.77 -11.95
CA THR A 77 21.09 8.39 -12.37
C THR A 77 21.82 7.60 -11.28
N ARG A 78 22.38 8.27 -10.27
CA ARG A 78 23.17 7.62 -9.21
C ARG A 78 22.36 7.40 -7.95
N LEU A 79 21.88 6.18 -7.74
CA LEU A 79 21.29 5.77 -6.48
C LEU A 79 22.33 5.84 -5.34
N VAL A 80 22.10 6.66 -4.30
CA VAL A 80 23.06 6.84 -3.18
C VAL A 80 22.53 6.29 -1.86
N ALA A 81 21.21 6.18 -1.70
CA ALA A 81 20.58 5.69 -0.48
C ALA A 81 19.13 5.29 -0.77
N PHE A 82 18.47 4.77 0.26
CA PHE A 82 17.00 4.63 0.30
C PHE A 82 16.46 5.18 1.60
N ALA A 83 15.36 5.88 1.50
CA ALA A 83 14.53 6.22 2.65
C ALA A 83 13.56 5.08 2.90
N THR A 84 13.34 4.74 4.17
CA THR A 84 12.39 3.69 4.56
C THR A 84 11.40 4.28 5.55
N THR A 85 10.11 4.01 5.34
CA THR A 85 9.06 4.32 6.31
C THR A 85 8.16 3.11 6.54
N SER A 86 7.57 3.02 7.72
CA SER A 86 6.58 1.99 8.06
C SER A 86 5.16 2.53 7.91
N ILE A 87 4.32 1.77 7.26
CA ILE A 87 2.88 2.04 7.10
C ILE A 87 2.14 1.10 8.05
N HIS A 88 1.70 1.62 9.19
CA HIS A 88 0.89 0.87 10.16
C HIS A 88 -0.59 0.97 9.76
N TRP A 89 -1.19 -0.13 9.36
CA TRP A 89 -2.54 -0.13 8.81
C TRP A 89 -3.60 0.34 9.78
N GLN A 90 -3.46 0.04 11.07
CA GLN A 90 -4.37 0.55 12.10
C GLN A 90 -4.34 2.08 12.16
N GLU A 91 -3.18 2.72 12.03
CA GLU A 91 -3.07 4.19 12.03
C GLU A 91 -3.63 4.79 10.75
N VAL A 92 -3.39 4.15 9.61
CA VAL A 92 -3.98 4.58 8.33
C VAL A 92 -5.50 4.56 8.40
N LEU A 93 -6.08 3.45 8.85
CA LEU A 93 -7.53 3.33 9.02
C LEU A 93 -8.08 4.37 10.02
N ARG A 94 -7.38 4.60 11.14
CA ARG A 94 -7.77 5.63 12.12
C ARG A 94 -7.75 7.03 11.53
N ALA A 95 -6.82 7.33 10.63
CA ALA A 95 -6.70 8.65 10.02
C ALA A 95 -7.77 8.93 8.96
N VAL A 96 -8.31 7.89 8.30
CA VAL A 96 -9.24 8.05 7.18
C VAL A 96 -10.70 7.77 7.55
N VAL A 97 -10.94 6.99 8.60
CA VAL A 97 -12.31 6.64 9.03
C VAL A 97 -12.83 7.70 10.00
N PRO A 98 -13.97 8.36 9.69
CA PRO A 98 -14.57 9.34 10.59
C PRO A 98 -15.03 8.74 11.91
N ASP A 99 -14.97 9.53 13.00
CA ASP A 99 -15.29 9.09 14.37
C ASP A 99 -16.74 8.59 14.55
N TYR A 100 -17.65 9.04 13.70
CA TYR A 100 -19.06 8.61 13.73
C TYR A 100 -19.30 7.25 13.08
N VAL A 101 -18.30 6.69 12.37
CA VAL A 101 -18.44 5.42 11.67
C VAL A 101 -18.28 4.26 12.66
N SER A 102 -19.23 3.36 12.66
CA SER A 102 -19.23 2.13 13.47
C SER A 102 -19.88 0.97 12.70
N GLY A 103 -19.55 -0.24 13.08
CA GLY A 103 -20.19 -1.42 12.53
C GLY A 103 -19.68 -1.83 11.14
N LEU A 104 -18.46 -1.46 10.80
CA LEU A 104 -17.77 -1.94 9.61
C LEU A 104 -16.68 -2.93 10.00
N SER A 105 -16.45 -3.92 9.13
CA SER A 105 -15.29 -4.80 9.12
C SER A 105 -14.43 -4.42 7.93
N CYS A 106 -13.16 -4.14 8.15
CA CYS A 106 -12.19 -3.77 7.13
C CYS A 106 -11.14 -4.88 7.03
N VAL A 107 -10.95 -5.42 5.82
CA VAL A 107 -9.91 -6.41 5.54
C VAL A 107 -8.85 -5.75 4.66
N VAL A 108 -7.64 -5.62 5.20
CA VAL A 108 -6.48 -5.20 4.42
C VAL A 108 -5.76 -6.47 3.97
N SER A 109 -5.59 -6.65 2.68
CA SER A 109 -4.99 -7.85 2.09
C SER A 109 -3.92 -7.52 1.06
N THR A 110 -2.99 -8.47 0.93
CA THR A 110 -2.03 -8.58 -0.17
C THR A 110 -2.21 -9.94 -0.83
N ALA A 111 -1.33 -10.33 -1.75
CA ALA A 111 -1.38 -11.65 -2.37
C ALA A 111 -1.10 -12.80 -1.37
N THR A 112 -0.37 -12.55 -0.29
CA THR A 112 0.11 -13.60 0.64
C THR A 112 -0.46 -13.47 2.06
N SER A 113 -0.97 -12.31 2.43
CA SER A 113 -1.42 -12.04 3.79
C SER A 113 -2.65 -11.15 3.85
N SER A 114 -3.41 -11.28 4.90
CA SER A 114 -4.56 -10.41 5.19
C SER A 114 -4.74 -10.22 6.68
N TYR A 115 -5.35 -9.10 7.06
CA TYR A 115 -5.69 -8.77 8.44
C TYR A 115 -7.05 -8.09 8.49
N THR A 116 -7.84 -8.46 9.47
CA THR A 116 -9.18 -7.92 9.67
C THR A 116 -9.20 -6.93 10.83
N TYR A 117 -9.86 -5.80 10.61
CA TYR A 117 -10.14 -4.77 11.61
C TYR A 117 -11.64 -4.57 11.75
N GLU A 118 -12.11 -4.37 12.97
CA GLU A 118 -13.48 -3.92 13.25
C GLU A 118 -13.48 -2.44 13.59
N ILE A 119 -14.33 -1.65 12.93
CA ILE A 119 -14.44 -0.21 13.18
C ILE A 119 -15.52 0.04 14.22
N ARG A 120 -15.14 0.68 15.34
CA ARG A 120 -16.02 1.08 16.43
C ARG A 120 -15.79 2.55 16.76
N ASN A 121 -16.79 3.40 16.51
CA ASN A 121 -16.70 4.86 16.74
C ASN A 121 -15.42 5.45 16.10
N GLY A 122 -15.21 5.18 14.82
CA GLY A 122 -14.02 5.62 14.08
C GLY A 122 -12.71 4.94 14.47
N GLN A 123 -12.71 4.07 15.49
CA GLN A 123 -11.51 3.40 15.96
C GLN A 123 -11.38 2.01 15.34
N PRO A 124 -10.31 1.74 14.59
CA PRO A 124 -10.00 0.41 14.08
C PRO A 124 -9.41 -0.45 15.19
N GLU A 125 -10.05 -1.56 15.48
CA GLU A 125 -9.55 -2.59 16.39
C GLU A 125 -9.13 -3.81 15.58
N LEU A 126 -7.87 -4.26 15.73
CA LEU A 126 -7.38 -5.47 15.07
C LEU A 126 -8.13 -6.69 15.61
N VAL A 127 -8.83 -7.40 14.73
CA VAL A 127 -9.49 -8.67 15.04
C VAL A 127 -8.48 -9.82 14.95
N GLY A 128 -7.68 -9.87 13.89
CA GLY A 128 -6.64 -10.88 13.74
C GLY A 128 -6.15 -11.06 12.31
N PHE A 129 -5.33 -12.08 12.16
CA PHE A 129 -4.80 -12.53 10.88
C PHE A 129 -5.88 -13.23 10.05
N GLY A 130 -5.81 -13.06 8.75
CA GLY A 130 -6.75 -13.62 7.80
C GLY A 130 -7.98 -12.73 7.57
N ASP A 131 -8.78 -13.12 6.61
CA ASP A 131 -10.09 -12.54 6.38
C ASP A 131 -11.09 -13.18 7.36
N GLN A 132 -11.57 -12.39 8.32
CA GLN A 132 -12.48 -12.82 9.37
C GLN A 132 -13.84 -12.09 9.30
N HIS A 133 -14.17 -11.49 8.14
CA HIS A 133 -15.50 -10.91 7.97
C HIS A 133 -16.56 -12.01 8.03
N LYS A 134 -17.80 -11.63 8.38
CA LYS A 134 -18.90 -12.59 8.41
C LYS A 134 -19.43 -12.82 7.01
N PHE A 135 -19.46 -14.07 6.57
CA PHE A 135 -19.93 -14.51 5.25
C PHE A 135 -21.31 -13.98 4.85
N GLU A 136 -22.20 -13.74 5.83
CA GLU A 136 -23.54 -13.19 5.59
C GLU A 136 -23.56 -11.77 4.98
N PHE A 137 -22.39 -11.10 4.90
CA PHE A 137 -22.21 -9.74 4.36
C PHE A 137 -21.32 -9.69 3.12
N GLU A 138 -20.97 -10.83 2.56
CA GLU A 138 -20.05 -10.91 1.42
C GLU A 138 -20.59 -10.20 0.17
N ASP A 139 -21.88 -10.28 -0.08
CA ASP A 139 -22.59 -9.60 -1.18
C ASP A 139 -22.58 -8.06 -1.08
N MET A 140 -22.27 -7.52 0.10
CA MET A 140 -22.21 -6.08 0.39
C MET A 140 -20.77 -5.54 0.38
N GLN A 141 -19.80 -6.36 0.00
CA GLN A 141 -18.39 -5.98 -0.07
C GLN A 141 -18.17 -4.78 -1.00
N ARG A 142 -17.29 -3.89 -0.54
CA ARG A 142 -16.65 -2.86 -1.40
C ARG A 142 -15.15 -2.98 -1.24
N SER A 143 -14.46 -3.03 -2.38
CA SER A 143 -13.00 -3.19 -2.38
C SER A 143 -12.34 -2.11 -3.21
N VAL A 144 -11.16 -1.68 -2.78
CA VAL A 144 -10.32 -0.73 -3.49
C VAL A 144 -8.86 -1.16 -3.39
N ILE A 145 -8.13 -1.01 -4.49
CA ILE A 145 -6.68 -1.16 -4.51
C ILE A 145 -6.08 0.13 -3.96
N LEU A 146 -5.29 0.02 -2.89
CA LEU A 146 -4.74 1.18 -2.16
C LEU A 146 -3.46 1.73 -2.79
N ASN A 147 -2.71 0.88 -3.49
CA ASN A 147 -1.49 1.28 -4.15
C ASN A 147 -1.50 0.74 -5.59
N ASN A 148 -1.61 1.64 -6.54
CA ASN A 148 -1.31 1.36 -7.94
C ASN A 148 0.10 1.87 -8.23
N ILE A 149 1.10 1.31 -7.51
CA ILE A 149 2.50 1.59 -7.80
C ILE A 149 2.81 0.77 -9.06
N GLU A 150 2.74 1.40 -10.21
CA GLU A 150 3.26 0.86 -11.46
C GLU A 150 4.80 0.77 -11.34
N THR A 151 5.27 -0.22 -10.59
CA THR A 151 6.67 -0.57 -10.57
C THR A 151 6.88 -1.58 -11.70
N GLY A 152 7.67 -1.23 -12.68
CA GLY A 152 7.99 -2.11 -13.81
C GLY A 152 8.66 -3.43 -13.43
N THR A 153 8.86 -3.71 -12.17
CA THR A 153 9.60 -4.88 -11.64
C THR A 153 8.74 -5.92 -10.90
N GLY A 154 7.45 -5.69 -10.71
CA GLY A 154 6.52 -6.73 -10.22
C GLY A 154 6.69 -7.22 -8.77
N THR A 155 7.63 -6.68 -7.99
CA THR A 155 7.93 -7.14 -6.61
C THR A 155 7.30 -6.28 -5.50
N SER A 156 6.65 -5.18 -5.86
CA SER A 156 5.91 -4.38 -4.90
C SER A 156 4.60 -5.06 -4.52
N ALA A 157 4.32 -5.18 -3.23
CA ALA A 157 3.06 -5.75 -2.79
C ALA A 157 1.88 -4.84 -3.19
N VAL A 158 0.84 -5.43 -3.75
CA VAL A 158 -0.42 -4.74 -4.04
C VAL A 158 -1.33 -4.90 -2.84
N TYR A 159 -1.73 -3.79 -2.26
CA TYR A 159 -2.65 -3.76 -1.12
C TYR A 159 -4.09 -3.51 -1.58
N THR A 160 -4.98 -4.31 -1.06
CA THR A 160 -6.43 -4.16 -1.27
C THR A 160 -7.11 -3.94 0.08
N LEU A 161 -7.97 -2.95 0.16
CA LEU A 161 -8.88 -2.75 1.26
C LEU A 161 -10.28 -3.22 0.85
N SER A 162 -10.81 -4.19 1.59
CA SER A 162 -12.19 -4.64 1.47
C SER A 162 -12.97 -4.22 2.71
N VAL A 163 -14.16 -3.66 2.51
CA VAL A 163 -15.02 -3.17 3.59
C VAL A 163 -16.34 -3.90 3.53
N PHE A 164 -16.77 -4.41 4.67
CA PHE A 164 -18.02 -5.13 4.87
C PHE A 164 -18.83 -4.48 5.98
N PRO A 165 -20.17 -4.36 5.87
CA PRO A 165 -20.99 -4.01 7.00
C PRO A 165 -21.03 -5.15 8.04
N THR A 166 -21.26 -4.83 9.30
CA THR A 166 -21.52 -5.82 10.34
C THR A 166 -23.00 -5.81 10.73
N SER A 167 -23.44 -6.76 11.56
CA SER A 167 -24.80 -6.79 12.10
C SER A 167 -25.20 -5.49 12.84
N LYS A 168 -24.22 -4.75 13.37
CA LYS A 168 -24.43 -3.45 14.02
C LYS A 168 -24.80 -2.35 13.02
N TRP A 169 -24.22 -2.39 11.80
CA TRP A 169 -24.56 -1.45 10.73
C TRP A 169 -26.03 -1.56 10.32
N ARG A 170 -26.54 -2.77 10.14
CA ARG A 170 -27.97 -3.01 9.82
C ARG A 170 -28.94 -2.45 10.88
N GLY A 171 -28.50 -2.33 12.14
CA GLY A 171 -29.29 -1.71 13.19
C GLY A 171 -29.45 -0.19 13.02
N MET A 172 -28.50 0.47 12.40
CA MET A 172 -28.54 1.91 12.12
C MET A 172 -29.44 2.26 10.92
N GLU A 173 -29.47 1.42 9.86
CA GLU A 173 -30.36 1.64 8.72
C GLU A 173 -31.85 1.61 9.09
N LYS A 174 -32.23 0.84 10.09
CA LYS A 174 -33.62 0.79 10.56
C LYS A 174 -34.07 2.03 11.37
N GLY A 175 -33.08 2.84 11.78
CA GLY A 175 -33.33 4.08 12.55
C GLY A 175 -33.13 5.37 11.78
N CYS A 176 -32.52 5.34 10.61
CA CYS A 176 -32.20 6.52 9.81
C CYS A 176 -32.78 6.36 8.40
N ALA A 177 -33.75 7.19 8.05
CA ALA A 177 -34.32 7.26 6.69
C ALA A 177 -33.35 7.95 5.69
N CYS A 178 -32.05 7.70 5.79
CA CYS A 178 -31.05 8.23 4.88
C CYS A 178 -30.71 7.19 3.81
N LYS A 179 -31.53 7.16 2.74
CA LYS A 179 -31.36 6.25 1.60
C LYS A 179 -30.29 6.67 0.61
N ASP A 180 -29.64 7.82 0.75
CA ASP A 180 -28.90 8.43 -0.37
C ASP A 180 -27.51 8.99 -0.04
N THR A 181 -26.75 8.44 0.93
CA THR A 181 -25.43 9.00 1.23
C THR A 181 -24.32 7.93 1.31
N LEU A 182 -24.22 7.09 0.30
CA LEU A 182 -23.00 6.34 -0.01
C LEU A 182 -22.64 6.61 -1.48
N LEU A 183 -22.26 7.86 -1.76
CA LEU A 183 -21.50 8.22 -2.95
C LEU A 183 -20.03 8.34 -2.54
N PHE A 184 -19.23 7.35 -2.92
CA PHE A 184 -17.77 7.46 -3.07
C PHE A 184 -17.46 7.62 -4.55
#